data_58aedc454769dbf899cad3f6c9667b54
#
_entry.id   58aedc454769dbf899cad3f6c9667b54
#
_cell.length_a   1.000
_cell.length_b   1.000
_cell.length_c   1.000
_cell.angle_alpha   90.00
_cell.angle_beta   90.00
_cell.angle_gamma   90.00
#
_symmetry.space_group_name_H-M   'P 1'
#
loop_
_entity.id
_entity.type
_entity.pdbx_description
1 polymer ?
#
loop_
_entity_poly.entity_id
_entity_poly.type
_entity_poly.pdbx_seq_one_letter_code
_entity_poly.pdbx_strand_id
1 'polypeptide(L)' 'MTMIRIAKCESGLRENAYNVNTNKTIDGGVFQINSVHKVPLKVVFDYEANIDYAYKLFLAQGFNPWSASKRCWNK' A
#
# COMPACT_ATOMS: atom_id res chain seq x y z
N MET A 1 12.35 -10.81 -2.48
CA MET A 1 10.91 -10.74 -2.20
C MET A 1 10.32 -9.45 -2.73
N THR A 2 9.51 -9.57 -3.78
CA THR A 2 8.95 -8.37 -4.44
C THR A 2 8.03 -7.57 -3.52
N MET A 3 7.18 -8.23 -2.73
CA MET A 3 6.28 -7.53 -1.80
C MET A 3 7.03 -6.67 -0.80
N ILE A 4 8.16 -7.15 -0.26
CA ILE A 4 8.97 -6.35 0.65
C ILE A 4 9.56 -5.13 -0.06
N ARG A 5 10.00 -5.27 -1.30
CA ARG A 5 10.49 -4.16 -2.09
C ARG A 5 9.39 -3.13 -2.32
N ILE A 6 8.17 -3.57 -2.61
CA ILE A 6 7.02 -2.68 -2.78
C ILE A 6 6.78 -1.89 -1.49
N ALA A 7 6.72 -2.57 -0.35
CA ALA A 7 6.49 -1.90 0.92
C ALA A 7 7.57 -0.86 1.24
N LYS A 8 8.83 -1.19 0.98
CA LYS A 8 9.94 -0.24 1.15
C LYS A 8 9.78 0.98 0.24
N CYS A 9 9.38 0.76 -1.01
CA CYS A 9 9.19 1.85 -1.97
C CYS A 9 7.98 2.69 -1.64
N GLU A 10 6.88 2.06 -1.17
CA GLU A 10 5.66 2.79 -0.87
C GLU A 10 5.75 3.62 0.40
N SER A 11 6.33 3.08 1.45
CA SER A 11 6.28 3.73 2.77
C SER A 11 7.59 3.72 3.55
N GLY A 12 8.62 3.03 3.05
CA GLY A 12 9.81 2.76 3.86
C GLY A 12 9.52 1.85 5.04
N LEU A 13 8.52 0.97 4.91
CA LEU A 13 8.05 0.05 5.95
C LEU A 13 7.45 0.76 7.17
N ARG A 14 6.94 1.99 7.00
CA ARG A 14 6.34 2.76 8.09
C ARG A 14 4.83 2.55 8.13
N GLU A 15 4.31 2.13 9.28
CA GLU A 15 2.87 1.87 9.42
C GLU A 15 2.02 3.15 9.39
N ASN A 16 2.59 4.30 9.75
CA ASN A 16 1.86 5.57 9.80
C ASN A 16 2.11 6.47 8.59
N ALA A 17 2.73 5.95 7.54
CA ALA A 17 2.95 6.72 6.32
C ALA A 17 1.64 7.01 5.62
N TYR A 18 1.48 8.23 5.08
CA TYR A 18 0.32 8.54 4.27
C TYR A 18 0.67 9.59 3.22
N ASN A 19 -0.09 9.58 2.12
CA ASN A 19 -0.01 10.57 1.06
C ASN A 19 -1.41 10.99 0.64
N VAL A 20 -1.61 12.29 0.45
CA VAL A 20 -2.88 12.83 -0.05
C VAL A 20 -2.72 13.05 -1.54
N ASN A 21 -3.62 12.47 -2.33
CA ASN A 21 -3.57 12.57 -3.78
C ASN A 21 -4.37 13.78 -4.28
N THR A 22 -4.12 14.19 -5.53
CA THR A 22 -4.81 15.34 -6.13
C THR A 22 -6.33 15.13 -6.24
N ASN A 23 -6.79 13.88 -6.34
CA ASN A 23 -8.22 13.56 -6.39
C ASN A 23 -8.85 13.43 -4.99
N LYS A 24 -8.15 13.90 -3.95
CA LYS A 24 -8.59 13.88 -2.55
C LYS A 24 -8.65 12.49 -1.92
N THR A 25 -8.13 11.45 -2.59
CA THR A 25 -7.96 10.15 -1.95
C THR A 25 -6.67 10.15 -1.14
N ILE A 26 -6.57 9.22 -0.20
CA ILE A 26 -5.40 9.06 0.66
C ILE A 26 -4.85 7.66 0.50
N ASP A 27 -3.53 7.56 0.35
CA ASP A 27 -2.83 6.28 0.43
C ASP A 27 -2.23 6.16 1.83
N GLY A 28 -2.47 5.05 2.50
CA GLY A 28 -2.04 4.91 3.89
C GLY A 28 -1.35 3.60 4.22
N GLY A 29 -0.47 3.68 5.22
CA GLY A 29 0.18 2.53 5.82
C GLY A 29 1.33 1.94 5.02
N VAL A 30 1.74 0.75 5.43
CA VAL A 30 2.93 0.06 4.90
C VAL A 30 2.87 -0.10 3.37
N PHE A 31 1.72 -0.50 2.83
CA PHE A 31 1.53 -0.71 1.39
C PHE A 31 0.77 0.41 0.71
N GLN A 32 0.57 1.53 1.40
CA GLN A 32 -0.10 2.72 0.83
C GLN A 32 -1.45 2.35 0.20
N ILE A 33 -2.32 1.73 1.01
CA ILE A 33 -3.66 1.33 0.57
C ILE A 33 -4.51 2.58 0.35
N ASN A 34 -5.09 2.70 -0.85
CA ASN A 34 -5.86 3.86 -1.23
C ASN A 34 -7.23 3.87 -0.57
N SER A 35 -7.70 5.05 -0.17
CA SER A 35 -8.99 5.22 0.52
C SER A 35 -10.19 4.79 -0.33
N VAL A 36 -10.04 4.63 -1.64
CA VAL A 36 -11.09 4.12 -2.52
C VAL A 36 -11.55 2.73 -2.12
N HIS A 37 -10.68 1.95 -1.48
CA HIS A 37 -11.04 0.61 -0.99
C HIS A 37 -11.91 0.65 0.26
N LYS A 38 -12.12 1.82 0.86
CA LYS A 38 -12.99 2.02 2.04
C LYS A 38 -12.58 1.18 3.25
N VAL A 39 -11.29 0.93 3.40
CA VAL A 39 -10.75 0.22 4.55
C VAL A 39 -10.68 1.17 5.74
N PRO A 40 -11.14 0.78 6.94
CA PRO A 40 -11.06 1.66 8.11
C PRO A 40 -9.64 2.12 8.39
N LEU A 41 -9.48 3.37 8.84
CA LEU A 41 -8.16 3.93 9.12
C LEU A 41 -7.36 3.10 10.12
N LYS A 42 -8.02 2.53 11.13
CA LYS A 42 -7.34 1.68 12.10
C LYS A 42 -6.71 0.42 11.46
N VAL A 43 -7.28 -0.06 10.35
CA VAL A 43 -6.74 -1.19 9.61
C VAL A 43 -5.60 -0.71 8.71
N VAL A 44 -5.81 0.40 8.03
CA VAL A 44 -4.81 0.97 7.11
C VAL A 44 -3.51 1.29 7.82
N PHE A 45 -3.60 1.84 9.03
CA PHE A 45 -2.43 2.25 9.80
C PHE A 45 -1.94 1.20 10.81
N ASP A 46 -2.52 0.01 10.80
CA ASP A 46 -2.00 -1.12 11.58
C ASP A 46 -1.06 -1.94 10.71
N TYR A 47 0.13 -2.23 11.21
CA TYR A 47 1.17 -2.89 10.44
C TYR A 47 0.69 -4.23 9.85
N GLU A 48 0.22 -5.14 10.72
CA GLU A 48 -0.23 -6.46 10.28
C GLU A 48 -1.47 -6.40 9.41
N ALA A 49 -2.45 -5.59 9.79
CA ALA A 49 -3.71 -5.52 9.05
C ALA A 49 -3.51 -4.92 7.65
N ASN A 50 -2.63 -3.94 7.52
CA ASN A 50 -2.29 -3.37 6.22
C ASN A 50 -1.63 -4.42 5.33
N ILE A 51 -0.68 -5.18 5.88
CA ILE A 51 0.00 -6.25 5.15
C ILE A 51 -1.00 -7.32 4.70
N ASP A 52 -1.90 -7.75 5.60
CA ASP A 52 -2.92 -8.74 5.27
C ASP A 52 -3.82 -8.26 4.14
N TYR A 53 -4.25 -7.00 4.20
CA TYR A 53 -5.09 -6.44 3.15
C TYR A 53 -4.34 -6.37 1.82
N ALA A 54 -3.08 -5.94 1.84
CA ALA A 54 -2.25 -5.89 0.65
C ALA A 54 -2.08 -7.28 0.02
N TYR A 55 -1.92 -8.31 0.85
CA TYR A 55 -1.82 -9.68 0.36
C TYR A 55 -3.10 -10.11 -0.37
N LYS A 56 -4.27 -9.78 0.18
CA LYS A 56 -5.54 -10.06 -0.48
C LYS A 56 -5.68 -9.31 -1.80
N LEU A 57 -5.24 -8.06 -1.85
CA LEU A 57 -5.20 -7.31 -3.10
C LEU A 57 -4.30 -7.98 -4.12
N PHE A 58 -3.13 -8.45 -3.69
CA PHE A 58 -2.19 -9.13 -4.56
C PHE A 58 -2.81 -10.41 -5.14
N LEU A 59 -3.50 -11.20 -4.32
CA LEU A 59 -4.16 -12.42 -4.79
C LEU A 59 -5.23 -12.11 -5.83
N ALA A 60 -5.90 -10.96 -5.72
CA ALA A 60 -6.97 -10.56 -6.64
C ALA A 60 -6.45 -9.88 -7.90
N GLN A 61 -5.40 -9.07 -7.80
CA GLN A 61 -4.99 -8.15 -8.85
C GLN A 61 -3.49 -8.19 -9.19
N GLY A 62 -2.73 -9.10 -8.57
CA GLY A 62 -1.29 -9.14 -8.77
C GLY A 62 -0.63 -7.86 -8.25
N PHE A 63 0.31 -7.32 -9.01
CA PHE A 63 1.04 -6.11 -8.62
C PHE A 63 0.38 -4.81 -9.13
N ASN A 64 -0.77 -4.89 -9.80
CA ASN A 64 -1.43 -3.73 -10.37
C ASN A 64 -1.69 -2.58 -9.39
N PRO A 65 -2.11 -2.85 -8.13
CA PRO A 65 -2.33 -1.76 -7.18
C PRO A 65 -1.09 -0.90 -6.93
N TRP A 66 0.10 -1.42 -7.19
CA TRP A 66 1.36 -0.72 -6.93
C TRP A 66 2.10 -0.35 -8.22
N SER A 67 1.40 -0.31 -9.35
CA SER A 67 2.03 -0.04 -10.66
C SER A 67 2.67 1.35 -10.72
N ALA A 68 2.14 2.33 -9.99
CA ALA A 68 2.69 3.68 -9.99
C ALA A 68 4.12 3.75 -9.44
N SER A 69 4.50 2.84 -8.53
CA SER A 69 5.85 2.79 -7.97
C SER A 69 6.74 1.72 -8.60
N LYS A 70 6.30 1.14 -9.70
CA LYS A 70 6.99 0.01 -10.35
C LYS A 70 8.47 0.26 -10.63
N ARG A 71 8.83 1.49 -10.99
CA ARG A 71 10.23 1.84 -11.23
C ARG A 71 11.11 1.61 -10.01
N CYS A 72 10.54 1.76 -8.81
CA CYS A 72 11.27 1.61 -7.56
C CYS A 72 11.53 0.14 -7.25
N TRP A 73 10.52 -0.70 -7.36
CA TRP A 73 10.62 -2.08 -6.87
C TRP A 73 10.89 -3.13 -7.95
N ASN A 74 10.65 -2.80 -9.21
CA ASN A 74 10.85 -3.75 -10.32
C ASN A 74 12.19 -3.48 -11.00
N LYS A 75 13.26 -3.88 -10.35
CA LYS A 75 14.62 -3.71 -10.88
C LYS A 75 15.32 -5.02 -11.11
#